data_bbd46e08f9b8f2b4ecd624e87a116ba6
#
_entry.id   bbd46e08f9b8f2b4ecd624e87a116ba6
#
_cell.length_a   1.000
_cell.length_b   1.000
_cell.length_c   1.000
_cell.angle_alpha   90.00
_cell.angle_beta   90.00
_cell.angle_gamma   90.00
#
_symmetry.space_group_name_H-M   'P 1'
#
loop_
_entity.id
_entity.type
_entity.pdbx_description
1 polymer ?
#
loop_
_entity_poly.entity_id
_entity_poly.type
_entity_poly.pdbx_seq_one_letter_code
_entity_poly.pdbx_strand_id
1 'polypeptide(L)'
;IMPSLVGSEMCIRDRSGATSGSPRSIVAQTHSDFIHSVAERVRWRTDDATAAMFERCFENTLGTTLREMPDGTLFMLTGDIPAMWLRDSTAQLGPYLHFAAEDQTISDMIAAVSRRQIEYVLLDPYANAFNAAPDGSGHQSDRTQQSPWIWERKYEVDSLCYPVQLAHDLWATTGRADHLGDSFARAARVIIELWRTEQDHEAHSTYRFERLDCPPSDTLVREGRGSETAPTGLTWSAFRPSDDACEYGYNVPGNMFAAVELQHIESIAIEVLHDEDLAASARDLRADIERGIAEHTVVTSPSGDDIYAYEVDGRGGILLLDDANVPSLLSLPLIGWCGTDDPLYLATRRFILSTANPVFFTGTLASGTDSSGLGSPHTPVDHVWPIGLCIEALTTDDRAEKERILRLLLETDAGTGLMHESFLVTDPSVFTREWFSWANAMFCELVLDMTGLATPRREPVRREPLTEARPA
;
A
#
# COMPACT_ATOMS: atom_id res chain seq x y z
N ILE A 1 0.84 -38.36 15.26
CA ILE A 1 0.73 -37.43 16.40
C ILE A 1 1.68 -36.30 16.09
N MET A 2 1.16 -35.26 15.49
CA MET A 2 1.89 -33.99 15.30
C MET A 2 1.57 -33.08 16.47
N PRO A 3 2.53 -32.38 17.05
CA PRO A 3 2.22 -31.35 18.04
C PRO A 3 1.66 -30.12 17.34
N SER A 4 0.57 -29.61 17.88
CA SER A 4 -0.06 -28.35 17.52
C SER A 4 0.92 -27.20 17.73
N LEU A 5 1.23 -26.44 16.69
CA LEU A 5 1.85 -25.13 16.82
C LEU A 5 0.76 -24.13 17.24
N VAL A 6 0.62 -23.94 18.53
CA VAL A 6 -0.06 -22.79 19.12
C VAL A 6 1.02 -21.79 19.48
N GLY A 7 0.85 -20.56 19.00
CA GLY A 7 1.46 -19.39 19.62
C GLY A 7 2.53 -18.66 18.82
N SER A 8 2.12 -17.84 17.89
CA SER A 8 2.79 -16.55 17.75
C SER A 8 2.08 -15.57 18.70
N GLU A 9 2.45 -15.60 19.98
CA GLU A 9 2.16 -14.50 20.87
C GLU A 9 2.97 -13.30 20.40
N MET A 10 2.32 -12.41 19.65
CA MET A 10 2.80 -11.07 19.53
C MET A 10 2.63 -10.43 20.91
N CYS A 11 3.73 -10.40 21.68
CA CYS A 11 3.78 -9.82 23.01
C CYS A 11 3.43 -8.34 22.95
N ILE A 12 2.20 -8.00 23.29
CA ILE A 12 1.86 -6.70 23.85
C ILE A 12 0.89 -6.91 25.01
N ARG A 13 1.44 -7.07 26.20
CA ARG A 13 0.75 -6.73 27.44
C ARG A 13 1.76 -6.17 28.42
N ASP A 14 1.87 -4.86 28.42
CA ASP A 14 2.23 -4.16 29.64
C ASP A 14 1.11 -3.14 29.95
N ARG A 15 0.20 -3.56 30.82
CA ARG A 15 -0.76 -2.68 31.46
C ARG A 15 -0.11 -2.11 32.70
N SER A 16 0.46 -0.93 32.57
CA SER A 16 0.63 -0.02 33.72
C SER A 16 -0.23 1.22 33.48
N GLY A 17 -1.25 1.35 34.29
CA GLY A 17 -2.18 2.47 34.25
C GLY A 17 -1.47 3.79 34.52
N ALA A 18 -1.72 4.76 33.65
CA ALA A 18 -1.62 6.17 33.94
C ALA A 18 -2.77 6.89 33.27
N THR A 19 -3.82 7.15 34.03
CA THR A 19 -4.80 8.19 33.70
C THR A 19 -4.13 9.54 33.78
N SER A 20 -3.68 10.08 32.67
CA SER A 20 -3.45 11.50 32.48
C SER A 20 -3.98 11.86 31.12
N GLY A 21 -5.01 12.71 31.06
CA GLY A 21 -5.56 13.23 29.81
C GLY A 21 -4.45 13.82 28.97
N SER A 22 -4.11 13.14 27.88
CA SER A 22 -3.25 13.67 26.83
C SER A 22 -3.91 14.94 26.29
N PRO A 23 -3.21 16.06 26.17
CA PRO A 23 -3.76 17.20 25.44
C PRO A 23 -4.10 16.71 24.04
N ARG A 24 -5.38 16.83 23.61
CA ARG A 24 -5.76 16.65 22.20
C ARG A 24 -4.81 17.52 21.38
N SER A 25 -4.15 16.91 20.39
CA SER A 25 -3.19 17.66 19.59
C SER A 25 -3.90 18.87 18.97
N ILE A 26 -3.20 19.99 18.86
CA ILE A 26 -3.72 21.22 18.22
C ILE A 26 -4.24 20.90 16.82
N VAL A 27 -3.58 19.98 16.12
CA VAL A 27 -3.95 19.45 14.79
C VAL A 27 -5.37 18.85 14.79
N ALA A 28 -5.75 18.05 15.79
CA ALA A 28 -7.08 17.43 15.88
C ALA A 28 -8.23 18.46 16.04
N GLN A 29 -7.99 19.59 16.70
CA GLN A 29 -8.99 20.65 16.83
C GLN A 29 -9.17 21.46 15.55
N THR A 30 -8.11 21.64 14.77
CA THR A 30 -8.12 22.44 13.53
C THR A 30 -8.90 21.75 12.40
N HIS A 31 -9.02 20.43 12.42
CA HIS A 31 -9.72 19.67 11.36
C HIS A 31 -11.16 19.27 11.69
N SER A 32 -11.66 19.56 12.91
CA SER A 32 -12.99 19.13 13.34
C SER A 32 -14.13 19.63 12.44
N ASP A 33 -14.08 20.93 12.05
CA ASP A 33 -15.12 21.53 11.19
C ASP A 33 -15.10 20.91 9.77
N PHE A 34 -13.91 20.64 9.25
CA PHE A 34 -13.72 19.96 7.97
C PHE A 34 -14.30 18.54 8.03
N ILE A 35 -13.93 17.72 9.03
CA ILE A 35 -14.42 16.35 9.20
C ILE A 35 -15.95 16.34 9.26
N HIS A 36 -16.53 17.22 10.08
CA HIS A 36 -17.99 17.33 10.20
C HIS A 36 -18.65 17.71 8.88
N SER A 37 -18.10 18.66 8.14
CA SER A 37 -18.62 19.08 6.83
C SER A 37 -18.63 17.94 5.82
N VAL A 38 -17.56 17.15 5.74
CA VAL A 38 -17.49 15.99 4.83
C VAL A 38 -18.46 14.89 5.28
N ALA A 39 -18.53 14.57 6.58
CA ALA A 39 -19.44 13.58 7.12
C ALA A 39 -20.91 13.93 6.83
N GLU A 40 -21.30 15.21 6.94
CA GLU A 40 -22.62 15.67 6.53
C GLU A 40 -22.88 15.48 5.03
N ARG A 41 -21.91 15.79 4.16
CA ARG A 41 -22.03 15.57 2.71
C ARG A 41 -22.24 14.08 2.38
N VAL A 42 -21.59 13.16 3.10
CA VAL A 42 -21.77 11.71 2.98
C VAL A 42 -23.15 11.30 3.48
N ARG A 43 -23.58 11.76 4.67
CA ARG A 43 -24.87 11.44 5.28
C ARG A 43 -26.06 11.77 4.38
N TRP A 44 -25.97 12.83 3.58
CA TRP A 44 -27.00 13.19 2.61
C TRP A 44 -27.10 12.24 1.41
N ARG A 45 -26.14 11.32 1.21
CA ARG A 45 -25.99 10.47 0.03
C ARG A 45 -26.03 8.98 0.32
N THR A 46 -26.06 8.59 1.59
CA THR A 46 -26.05 7.18 2.02
C THR A 46 -26.95 6.96 3.23
N ASP A 47 -27.06 5.72 3.71
CA ASP A 47 -27.80 5.37 4.92
C ASP A 47 -27.03 5.75 6.21
N ASP A 48 -27.77 5.77 7.35
CA ASP A 48 -27.24 6.19 8.65
C ASP A 48 -26.09 5.30 9.14
N ALA A 49 -26.11 3.99 8.87
CA ALA A 49 -25.07 3.06 9.33
C ALA A 49 -23.75 3.31 8.57
N THR A 50 -23.83 3.44 7.26
CA THR A 50 -22.68 3.79 6.41
C THR A 50 -22.11 5.16 6.79
N ALA A 51 -22.97 6.17 6.99
CA ALA A 51 -22.53 7.52 7.38
C ALA A 51 -21.84 7.53 8.75
N ALA A 52 -22.37 6.79 9.73
CA ALA A 52 -21.81 6.74 11.08
C ALA A 52 -20.43 6.06 11.08
N MET A 53 -20.25 4.96 10.34
CA MET A 53 -18.96 4.28 10.22
C MET A 53 -17.96 5.13 9.44
N PHE A 54 -18.40 5.77 8.35
CA PHE A 54 -17.55 6.71 7.60
C PHE A 54 -17.00 7.82 8.50
N GLU A 55 -17.88 8.51 9.24
CA GLU A 55 -17.48 9.61 10.14
C GLU A 55 -16.44 9.13 11.16
N ARG A 56 -16.67 7.95 11.76
CA ARG A 56 -15.74 7.37 12.75
C ARG A 56 -14.39 6.99 12.16
N CYS A 57 -14.35 6.33 10.98
CA CYS A 57 -13.12 5.97 10.30
C CYS A 57 -12.37 7.22 9.81
N PHE A 58 -13.09 8.19 9.25
CA PHE A 58 -12.52 9.44 8.73
C PHE A 58 -11.96 10.32 9.85
N GLU A 59 -12.64 10.44 11.01
CA GLU A 59 -12.12 11.17 12.16
C GLU A 59 -10.92 10.46 12.80
N ASN A 60 -10.93 9.12 12.87
CA ASN A 60 -9.91 8.33 13.54
C ASN A 60 -8.50 8.63 13.02
N THR A 61 -8.30 8.65 11.71
CA THR A 61 -6.99 8.89 11.10
C THR A 61 -6.42 10.25 11.50
N LEU A 62 -7.12 11.35 11.27
CA LEU A 62 -6.60 12.70 11.63
C LEU A 62 -6.49 12.90 13.13
N GLY A 63 -7.41 12.31 13.90
CA GLY A 63 -7.48 12.47 15.36
C GLY A 63 -6.40 11.71 16.13
N THR A 64 -5.85 10.64 15.57
CA THR A 64 -4.98 9.70 16.30
C THR A 64 -3.59 9.52 15.73
N THR A 65 -3.37 9.75 14.44
CA THR A 65 -2.11 9.36 13.78
C THR A 65 -1.14 10.51 13.52
N LEU A 66 -1.60 11.77 13.51
CA LEU A 66 -0.74 12.91 13.17
C LEU A 66 0.06 13.43 14.37
N ARG A 67 1.35 13.66 14.14
CA ARG A 67 2.28 14.30 15.09
C ARG A 67 3.04 15.40 14.39
N GLU A 68 2.99 16.61 14.93
CA GLU A 68 3.77 17.75 14.48
C GLU A 68 5.26 17.58 14.84
N MET A 69 6.14 17.84 13.86
CA MET A 69 7.59 17.74 14.02
C MET A 69 8.22 19.14 14.21
N PRO A 70 9.38 19.23 14.90
CA PRO A 70 10.03 20.54 15.17
C PRO A 70 10.41 21.34 13.91
N ASP A 71 10.54 20.66 12.76
CA ASP A 71 10.88 21.26 11.46
C ASP A 71 9.64 21.69 10.65
N GLY A 72 8.44 21.57 11.22
CA GLY A 72 7.18 21.93 10.57
C GLY A 72 6.65 20.89 9.61
N THR A 73 7.27 19.70 9.52
CA THR A 73 6.71 18.55 8.82
C THR A 73 5.74 17.79 9.74
N LEU A 74 5.00 16.82 9.18
CA LEU A 74 4.11 15.97 9.94
C LEU A 74 4.55 14.49 9.83
N PHE A 75 4.64 13.84 10.99
CA PHE A 75 4.86 12.42 11.14
C PHE A 75 3.50 11.73 11.28
N MET A 76 3.26 10.68 10.50
CA MET A 76 2.00 9.94 10.53
C MET A 76 2.23 8.54 11.09
N LEU A 77 1.61 8.24 12.21
CA LEU A 77 1.65 6.92 12.84
C LEU A 77 0.88 5.90 11.99
N THR A 78 1.41 4.69 11.91
CA THR A 78 0.71 3.57 11.27
C THR A 78 -0.31 2.95 12.23
N GLY A 79 -1.34 3.70 12.55
CA GLY A 79 -2.39 3.24 13.46
C GLY A 79 -1.89 3.01 14.89
N ASP A 80 -1.99 1.78 15.35
CA ASP A 80 -1.60 1.33 16.71
C ASP A 80 -0.08 1.14 16.89
N ILE A 81 0.70 1.20 15.79
CA ILE A 81 2.17 1.09 15.83
C ILE A 81 2.77 2.52 15.82
N PRO A 82 3.67 2.87 16.77
CA PRO A 82 4.19 4.23 16.91
C PRO A 82 5.33 4.55 15.92
N ALA A 83 5.22 4.09 14.68
CA ALA A 83 6.18 4.31 13.60
C ALA A 83 5.45 4.80 12.34
N MET A 84 6.20 5.33 11.38
CA MET A 84 5.68 5.81 10.10
C MET A 84 6.16 4.92 8.97
N TRP A 85 5.29 4.06 8.44
CA TRP A 85 5.48 3.39 7.17
C TRP A 85 5.26 4.36 6.02
N LEU A 86 6.11 4.31 5.01
CA LEU A 86 5.97 5.16 3.81
C LEU A 86 4.68 4.81 3.05
N ARG A 87 4.35 3.53 2.93
CA ARG A 87 3.11 3.02 2.33
C ARG A 87 1.88 3.54 3.06
N ASP A 88 1.77 3.19 4.33
CA ASP A 88 0.59 3.49 5.16
C ASP A 88 0.32 4.98 5.24
N SER A 89 1.36 5.80 5.44
CA SER A 89 1.21 7.26 5.57
C SER A 89 0.69 7.93 4.31
N THR A 90 0.90 7.34 3.12
CA THR A 90 0.26 7.79 1.88
C THR A 90 -1.18 7.31 1.80
N ALA A 91 -1.40 6.01 2.00
CA ALA A 91 -2.72 5.40 1.88
C ALA A 91 -3.73 5.99 2.86
N GLN A 92 -3.28 6.30 4.08
CA GLN A 92 -4.10 6.97 5.11
C GLN A 92 -4.58 8.37 4.68
N LEU A 93 -3.88 9.04 3.76
CA LEU A 93 -4.22 10.39 3.27
C LEU A 93 -5.08 10.39 2.01
N GLY A 94 -5.27 9.24 1.36
CA GLY A 94 -6.09 9.12 0.16
C GLY A 94 -7.44 9.82 0.27
N PRO A 95 -8.31 9.50 1.27
CA PRO A 95 -9.64 10.10 1.39
C PRO A 95 -9.63 11.63 1.53
N TYR A 96 -8.57 12.21 2.08
CA TYR A 96 -8.46 13.67 2.29
C TYR A 96 -7.95 14.38 1.03
N LEU A 97 -7.23 13.69 0.17
CA LEU A 97 -6.76 14.21 -1.12
C LEU A 97 -7.91 14.73 -1.99
N HIS A 98 -9.08 14.08 -1.93
CA HIS A 98 -10.27 14.50 -2.67
C HIS A 98 -10.74 15.91 -2.33
N PHE A 99 -10.34 16.43 -1.18
CA PHE A 99 -10.74 17.75 -0.66
C PHE A 99 -9.58 18.76 -0.62
N ALA A 100 -8.37 18.35 -0.99
CA ALA A 100 -7.18 19.20 -0.90
C ALA A 100 -7.24 20.46 -1.76
N ALA A 101 -8.01 20.45 -2.87
CA ALA A 101 -8.25 21.63 -3.68
C ALA A 101 -9.31 22.57 -3.07
N GLU A 102 -10.20 22.07 -2.19
CA GLU A 102 -11.27 22.83 -1.54
C GLU A 102 -10.81 23.42 -0.19
N ASP A 103 -9.86 22.76 0.49
CA ASP A 103 -9.40 23.12 1.85
C ASP A 103 -7.87 23.25 1.92
N GLN A 104 -7.40 24.48 2.13
CA GLN A 104 -5.98 24.81 2.22
C GLN A 104 -5.30 24.10 3.40
N THR A 105 -5.99 23.92 4.52
CA THR A 105 -5.44 23.26 5.72
C THR A 105 -5.14 21.78 5.45
N ILE A 106 -6.03 21.12 4.71
CA ILE A 106 -5.81 19.74 4.26
C ILE A 106 -4.65 19.67 3.28
N SER A 107 -4.59 20.59 2.31
CA SER A 107 -3.46 20.68 1.38
C SER A 107 -2.12 20.92 2.09
N ASP A 108 -2.08 21.79 3.11
CA ASP A 108 -0.88 22.07 3.91
C ASP A 108 -0.45 20.85 4.73
N MET A 109 -1.39 20.13 5.31
CA MET A 109 -1.18 18.88 6.04
C MET A 109 -0.54 17.82 5.13
N ILE A 110 -1.13 17.55 3.97
CA ILE A 110 -0.63 16.56 3.02
C ILE A 110 0.78 16.92 2.54
N ALA A 111 1.02 18.20 2.22
CA ALA A 111 2.36 18.68 1.85
C ALA A 111 3.39 18.50 2.97
N ALA A 112 3.00 18.66 4.23
CA ALA A 112 3.90 18.45 5.36
C ALA A 112 4.25 16.98 5.58
N VAL A 113 3.31 16.05 5.36
CA VAL A 113 3.59 14.60 5.38
C VAL A 113 4.47 14.21 4.19
N SER A 114 4.17 14.69 2.98
CA SER A 114 4.97 14.40 1.78
C SER A 114 6.44 14.84 1.97
N ARG A 115 6.69 16.04 2.51
CA ARG A 115 8.06 16.48 2.83
C ARG A 115 8.76 15.55 3.82
N ARG A 116 8.06 15.06 4.84
CA ARG A 116 8.61 14.09 5.81
C ARG A 116 8.99 12.77 5.14
N GLN A 117 8.13 12.23 4.27
CA GLN A 117 8.43 11.00 3.52
C GLN A 117 9.68 11.18 2.65
N ILE A 118 9.80 12.28 1.93
CA ILE A 118 10.97 12.58 1.09
C ILE A 118 12.26 12.64 1.90
N GLU A 119 12.24 13.19 3.11
CA GLU A 119 13.40 13.17 3.99
C GLU A 119 13.76 11.78 4.48
N TYR A 120 12.78 10.91 4.71
CA TYR A 120 13.02 9.53 5.07
C TYR A 120 13.60 8.70 3.90
N VAL A 121 13.12 8.91 2.67
CA VAL A 121 13.74 8.31 1.47
C VAL A 121 15.22 8.73 1.35
N LEU A 122 15.54 10.01 1.60
CA LEU A 122 16.92 10.50 1.57
C LEU A 122 17.77 9.97 2.73
N LEU A 123 17.16 9.58 3.84
CA LEU A 123 17.84 9.03 5.00
C LEU A 123 18.26 7.57 4.79
N ASP A 124 17.34 6.72 4.35
CA ASP A 124 17.59 5.32 3.99
C ASP A 124 16.50 4.80 3.01
N PRO A 125 16.80 4.71 1.72
CA PRO A 125 15.82 4.28 0.73
C PRO A 125 15.53 2.77 0.76
N TYR A 126 16.23 1.99 1.57
CA TYR A 126 15.93 0.58 1.79
C TYR A 126 14.99 0.33 3.00
N ALA A 127 14.65 1.36 3.76
CA ALA A 127 13.78 1.22 4.91
C ALA A 127 12.32 1.47 4.54
N ASN A 128 11.42 0.65 5.09
CA ASN A 128 9.96 0.80 4.93
C ASN A 128 9.33 1.62 6.05
N ALA A 129 9.91 1.61 7.28
CA ALA A 129 9.35 2.26 8.45
C ALA A 129 10.38 3.03 9.28
N PHE A 130 9.94 4.17 9.84
CA PHE A 130 10.80 5.14 10.49
C PHE A 130 10.30 5.58 11.85
N ASN A 131 11.23 5.99 12.72
CA ASN A 131 11.01 6.62 14.02
C ASN A 131 10.81 8.14 13.86
N ALA A 132 10.05 8.74 14.77
CA ALA A 132 9.91 10.20 14.82
C ALA A 132 11.20 10.92 15.28
N ALA A 133 12.11 10.19 15.93
CA ALA A 133 13.41 10.66 16.41
C ALA A 133 14.43 9.52 16.34
N PRO A 134 15.75 9.79 16.41
CA PRO A 134 16.77 8.73 16.38
C PRO A 134 16.89 8.04 17.75
N ASP A 135 15.81 7.45 18.23
CA ASP A 135 15.72 6.85 19.57
C ASP A 135 16.01 5.35 19.59
N GLY A 136 16.15 4.72 18.41
CA GLY A 136 16.44 3.30 18.29
C GLY A 136 15.26 2.40 18.65
N SER A 137 14.03 2.89 18.55
CA SER A 137 12.83 2.07 18.68
C SER A 137 12.65 1.14 17.48
N GLY A 138 11.87 0.08 17.64
CA GLY A 138 11.57 -0.90 16.61
C GLY A 138 12.56 -2.08 16.55
N HIS A 139 12.80 -2.60 15.37
CA HIS A 139 13.50 -3.86 15.14
C HIS A 139 15.03 -3.71 15.07
N GLN A 140 15.63 -3.06 16.08
CA GLN A 140 17.08 -2.77 16.11
C GLN A 140 17.97 -4.02 16.24
N SER A 141 17.41 -5.20 16.52
CA SER A 141 18.13 -6.48 16.55
C SER A 141 18.28 -7.14 15.18
N ASP A 142 17.60 -6.62 14.14
CA ASP A 142 17.72 -7.14 12.78
C ASP A 142 19.14 -6.98 12.24
N ARG A 143 19.62 -8.00 11.54
CA ARG A 143 20.93 -8.00 10.92
C ARG A 143 20.89 -7.30 9.56
N THR A 144 20.90 -5.99 9.58
CA THR A 144 20.94 -5.10 8.41
C THR A 144 21.67 -3.81 8.78
N GLN A 145 22.03 -3.00 7.78
CA GLN A 145 22.61 -1.68 8.03
C GLN A 145 21.50 -0.68 8.36
N GLN A 146 21.26 -0.44 9.64
CA GLN A 146 20.21 0.50 10.05
C GLN A 146 20.72 1.52 11.08
N SER A 147 20.11 2.69 11.10
CA SER A 147 20.35 3.76 12.06
C SER A 147 19.22 3.81 13.11
N PRO A 148 19.41 4.53 14.23
CA PRO A 148 18.35 4.72 15.23
C PRO A 148 17.08 5.43 14.71
N TRP A 149 17.11 6.02 13.53
CA TRP A 149 15.94 6.61 12.86
C TRP A 149 15.01 5.56 12.26
N ILE A 150 15.49 4.32 12.05
CA ILE A 150 14.78 3.27 11.34
C ILE A 150 14.05 2.40 12.34
N TRP A 151 12.73 2.26 12.14
CA TRP A 151 11.93 1.31 12.89
C TRP A 151 12.11 -0.10 12.34
N GLU A 152 12.05 -0.24 10.99
CA GLU A 152 12.23 -1.48 10.25
C GLU A 152 12.87 -1.20 8.90
N ARG A 153 13.80 -2.09 8.47
CA ARG A 153 14.54 -1.93 7.21
C ARG A 153 14.25 -3.07 6.24
N LYS A 154 12.98 -3.41 6.08
CA LYS A 154 12.52 -4.30 5.01
C LYS A 154 12.44 -3.53 3.71
N TYR A 155 13.19 -3.95 2.69
CA TYR A 155 13.16 -3.30 1.39
C TYR A 155 11.98 -3.79 0.56
N GLU A 156 11.10 -2.90 0.25
CA GLU A 156 9.89 -3.05 -0.55
C GLU A 156 9.91 -2.01 -1.67
N VAL A 157 9.68 -2.45 -2.91
CA VAL A 157 9.65 -1.52 -4.06
C VAL A 157 8.55 -0.47 -3.88
N ASP A 158 7.40 -0.87 -3.38
CA ASP A 158 6.24 0.01 -3.18
C ASP A 158 6.48 1.08 -2.11
N SER A 159 7.29 0.80 -1.09
CA SER A 159 7.65 1.80 -0.07
C SER A 159 8.30 3.04 -0.67
N LEU A 160 8.93 2.94 -1.84
CA LEU A 160 9.48 4.08 -2.57
C LEU A 160 8.47 4.69 -3.57
N CYS A 161 7.47 3.93 -4.00
CA CYS A 161 6.42 4.42 -4.88
C CYS A 161 5.49 5.42 -4.16
N TYR A 162 5.08 5.09 -2.95
CA TYR A 162 4.09 5.85 -2.19
C TYR A 162 4.46 7.32 -1.92
N PRO A 163 5.71 7.69 -1.55
CA PRO A 163 6.12 9.08 -1.44
C PRO A 163 6.04 9.87 -2.74
N VAL A 164 6.34 9.23 -3.88
CA VAL A 164 6.20 9.84 -5.21
C VAL A 164 4.73 10.05 -5.54
N GLN A 165 3.90 9.03 -5.30
CA GLN A 165 2.46 9.07 -5.50
C GLN A 165 1.82 10.23 -4.73
N LEU A 166 2.07 10.34 -3.40
CA LEU A 166 1.50 11.41 -2.58
C LEU A 166 1.91 12.80 -3.07
N ALA A 167 3.19 12.96 -3.42
CA ALA A 167 3.72 14.21 -3.92
C ALA A 167 3.09 14.60 -5.27
N HIS A 168 2.99 13.66 -6.21
CA HIS A 168 2.35 13.86 -7.50
C HIS A 168 0.87 14.17 -7.37
N ASP A 169 0.13 13.42 -6.55
CA ASP A 169 -1.31 13.56 -6.42
C ASP A 169 -1.72 14.88 -5.80
N LEU A 170 -0.97 15.35 -4.82
CA LEU A 170 -1.18 16.67 -4.24
C LEU A 170 -0.99 17.75 -5.30
N TRP A 171 0.07 17.66 -6.10
CA TRP A 171 0.31 18.61 -7.20
C TRP A 171 -0.79 18.52 -8.27
N ALA A 172 -1.12 17.33 -8.74
CA ALA A 172 -2.12 17.12 -9.78
C ALA A 172 -3.52 17.59 -9.35
N THR A 173 -3.86 17.42 -8.05
CA THR A 173 -5.17 17.81 -7.51
C THR A 173 -5.27 19.32 -7.27
N THR A 174 -4.19 19.95 -6.81
CA THR A 174 -4.23 21.34 -6.29
C THR A 174 -3.45 22.35 -7.14
N GLY A 175 -2.56 21.89 -8.02
CA GLY A 175 -1.56 22.73 -8.70
C GLY A 175 -0.42 23.19 -7.79
N ARG A 176 -0.41 22.77 -6.52
CA ARG A 176 0.60 23.14 -5.53
C ARG A 176 1.91 22.42 -5.78
N ALA A 177 3.03 23.15 -5.84
CA ALA A 177 4.35 22.60 -6.15
C ALA A 177 5.44 22.91 -5.10
N ASP A 178 5.13 23.57 -3.98
CA ASP A 178 6.12 23.97 -2.97
C ASP A 178 6.76 22.78 -2.22
N HIS A 179 6.19 21.60 -2.29
CA HIS A 179 6.74 20.34 -1.77
C HIS A 179 7.63 19.60 -2.79
N LEU A 180 7.64 20.04 -4.07
CA LEU A 180 8.38 19.45 -5.19
C LEU A 180 9.70 20.17 -5.49
N GLY A 181 10.47 20.53 -4.46
CA GLY A 181 11.74 21.26 -4.61
C GLY A 181 12.96 20.32 -4.71
N ASP A 182 14.16 20.88 -4.40
CA ASP A 182 15.45 20.19 -4.48
C ASP A 182 15.50 18.86 -3.72
N SER A 183 14.81 18.74 -2.57
CA SER A 183 14.77 17.49 -1.79
C SER A 183 14.03 16.41 -2.54
N PHE A 184 12.89 16.73 -3.18
CA PHE A 184 12.17 15.80 -4.05
C PHE A 184 13.02 15.35 -5.24
N ALA A 185 13.68 16.30 -5.93
CA ALA A 185 14.55 15.98 -7.07
C ALA A 185 15.69 15.04 -6.68
N ARG A 186 16.30 15.24 -5.49
CA ARG A 186 17.34 14.33 -4.96
C ARG A 186 16.77 12.97 -4.61
N ALA A 187 15.61 12.91 -3.94
CA ALA A 187 14.97 11.64 -3.59
C ALA A 187 14.58 10.84 -4.84
N ALA A 188 14.02 11.49 -5.86
CA ALA A 188 13.71 10.84 -7.14
C ALA A 188 14.94 10.21 -7.81
N ARG A 189 16.09 10.90 -7.79
CA ARG A 189 17.35 10.32 -8.28
C ARG A 189 17.82 9.13 -7.46
N VAL A 190 17.73 9.22 -6.13
CA VAL A 190 18.05 8.11 -5.22
C VAL A 190 17.18 6.89 -5.50
N ILE A 191 15.87 7.08 -5.69
CA ILE A 191 14.93 6.02 -6.03
C ILE A 191 15.30 5.36 -7.36
N ILE A 192 15.53 6.15 -8.41
CA ILE A 192 15.90 5.63 -9.74
C ILE A 192 17.23 4.86 -9.69
N GLU A 193 18.23 5.37 -8.99
CA GLU A 193 19.54 4.71 -8.86
C GLU A 193 19.43 3.40 -8.09
N LEU A 194 18.66 3.37 -7.01
CA LEU A 194 18.39 2.17 -6.24
C LEU A 194 17.67 1.12 -7.10
N TRP A 195 16.59 1.48 -7.76
CA TRP A 195 15.86 0.53 -8.62
C TRP A 195 16.71 0.00 -9.76
N ARG A 196 17.61 0.80 -10.35
CA ARG A 196 18.59 0.32 -11.34
C ARG A 196 19.61 -0.64 -10.74
N THR A 197 20.09 -0.38 -9.52
CA THR A 197 20.96 -1.30 -8.80
C THR A 197 20.29 -2.65 -8.59
N GLU A 198 19.03 -2.61 -8.20
CA GLU A 198 18.23 -3.80 -7.90
C GLU A 198 17.68 -4.52 -9.16
N GLN A 199 17.84 -3.97 -10.38
CA GLN A 199 17.58 -4.72 -11.62
C GLN A 199 18.57 -5.90 -11.80
N ASP A 200 19.78 -5.80 -11.24
CA ASP A 200 20.74 -6.91 -11.15
C ASP A 200 21.20 -7.05 -9.70
N HIS A 201 20.28 -7.50 -8.85
CA HIS A 201 20.48 -7.67 -7.41
C HIS A 201 21.69 -8.54 -7.10
N GLU A 202 21.88 -9.64 -7.83
CA GLU A 202 22.98 -10.59 -7.58
C GLU A 202 24.36 -9.98 -7.81
N ALA A 203 24.52 -9.11 -8.80
CA ALA A 203 25.80 -8.51 -9.16
C ALA A 203 26.09 -7.20 -8.40
N HIS A 204 25.06 -6.39 -8.12
CA HIS A 204 25.25 -5.01 -7.72
C HIS A 204 24.75 -4.65 -6.33
N SER A 205 23.74 -5.41 -5.78
CA SER A 205 23.16 -5.06 -4.49
C SER A 205 24.05 -5.44 -3.32
N THR A 206 24.15 -4.50 -2.37
CA THR A 206 24.79 -4.72 -1.07
C THR A 206 23.77 -4.92 0.04
N TYR A 207 22.47 -4.85 -0.27
CA TYR A 207 21.40 -5.02 0.70
C TYR A 207 21.42 -6.43 1.31
N ARG A 208 21.20 -6.49 2.64
CA ARG A 208 21.06 -7.72 3.41
C ARG A 208 20.07 -7.49 4.53
N PHE A 209 19.25 -8.50 4.77
CA PHE A 209 18.31 -8.48 5.90
C PHE A 209 18.13 -9.88 6.47
N GLU A 210 18.37 -10.03 7.76
CA GLU A 210 18.02 -11.23 8.53
C GLU A 210 17.39 -10.81 9.86
N ARG A 211 16.23 -11.38 10.15
CA ARG A 211 15.59 -11.36 11.46
C ARG A 211 15.72 -12.74 12.09
N LEU A 212 16.10 -12.81 13.35
CA LEU A 212 16.27 -14.07 14.07
C LEU A 212 15.01 -14.38 14.89
N ASP A 213 14.81 -15.69 15.13
CA ASP A 213 13.71 -16.19 15.98
C ASP A 213 12.31 -15.73 15.50
N CYS A 214 12.11 -15.69 14.19
CA CYS A 214 10.89 -15.25 13.53
C CYS A 214 10.36 -16.31 12.54
N PRO A 215 9.11 -16.18 12.02
CA PRO A 215 8.63 -16.99 10.93
C PRO A 215 9.51 -16.85 9.67
N PRO A 216 9.58 -17.88 8.79
CA PRO A 216 10.36 -17.81 7.54
C PRO A 216 9.96 -16.66 6.61
N SER A 217 8.70 -16.21 6.67
CA SER A 217 8.22 -15.06 5.89
C SER A 217 8.75 -13.72 6.37
N ASP A 218 9.31 -13.66 7.58
CA ASP A 218 9.75 -12.41 8.20
C ASP A 218 11.27 -12.19 8.12
N THR A 219 11.97 -13.00 7.31
CA THR A 219 13.43 -12.94 7.10
C THR A 219 13.80 -13.42 5.71
N LEU A 220 15.00 -13.02 5.24
CA LEU A 220 15.50 -13.45 3.94
C LEU A 220 16.40 -14.69 4.04
N VAL A 221 16.30 -15.56 3.04
CA VAL A 221 17.20 -16.72 2.84
C VAL A 221 18.60 -16.29 2.36
N ARG A 222 19.53 -17.22 2.25
CA ARG A 222 20.88 -16.99 1.70
C ARG A 222 21.66 -15.89 2.42
N GLU A 223 21.67 -15.96 3.76
CA GLU A 223 22.38 -14.96 4.59
C GLU A 223 21.88 -13.52 4.32
N GLY A 224 20.56 -13.39 4.22
CA GLY A 224 19.90 -12.09 4.04
C GLY A 224 19.87 -11.57 2.60
N ARG A 225 20.27 -12.37 1.60
CA ARG A 225 20.26 -11.96 0.17
C ARG A 225 18.92 -12.15 -0.51
N GLY A 226 18.00 -12.92 0.07
CA GLY A 226 16.76 -13.34 -0.58
C GLY A 226 16.98 -14.45 -1.63
N SER A 227 15.94 -14.77 -2.40
CA SER A 227 15.99 -15.78 -3.45
C SER A 227 16.87 -15.35 -4.61
N GLU A 228 17.48 -16.32 -5.30
CA GLU A 228 18.36 -16.06 -6.42
C GLU A 228 17.56 -15.65 -7.65
N THR A 229 17.93 -14.55 -8.29
CA THR A 229 17.27 -14.00 -9.47
C THR A 229 18.20 -13.89 -10.67
N ALA A 230 17.61 -13.79 -11.87
CA ALA A 230 18.33 -13.38 -13.08
C ALA A 230 17.72 -12.07 -13.61
N PRO A 231 18.54 -11.17 -14.21
CA PRO A 231 18.05 -9.90 -14.72
C PRO A 231 16.91 -10.07 -15.74
N THR A 232 15.83 -9.30 -15.54
CA THR A 232 14.62 -9.30 -16.38
C THR A 232 14.24 -7.91 -16.88
N GLY A 233 14.94 -6.87 -16.41
CA GLY A 233 14.49 -5.49 -16.52
C GLY A 233 13.61 -5.03 -15.37
N LEU A 234 13.06 -5.96 -14.56
CA LEU A 234 12.32 -5.62 -13.32
C LEU A 234 13.30 -5.24 -12.21
N THR A 235 12.84 -4.46 -11.23
CA THR A 235 13.59 -4.18 -10.01
C THR A 235 13.23 -5.17 -8.91
N TRP A 236 14.24 -5.69 -8.21
CA TRP A 236 14.09 -6.67 -7.15
C TRP A 236 13.45 -6.05 -5.91
N SER A 237 12.66 -6.84 -5.19
CA SER A 237 12.07 -6.53 -3.90
C SER A 237 12.41 -7.62 -2.89
N ALA A 238 12.82 -7.22 -1.69
CA ALA A 238 13.07 -8.16 -0.62
C ALA A 238 11.77 -8.69 -0.01
N PHE A 239 10.83 -7.77 0.17
CA PHE A 239 9.56 -8.02 0.83
C PHE A 239 8.40 -7.52 -0.02
N ARG A 240 7.23 -8.07 0.25
CA ARG A 240 5.93 -7.71 -0.32
C ARG A 240 5.32 -6.51 0.43
N PRO A 241 4.27 -5.90 -0.12
CA PRO A 241 3.50 -4.88 0.62
C PRO A 241 2.89 -5.36 1.95
N SER A 242 2.85 -6.66 2.20
CA SER A 242 2.45 -7.29 3.46
C SER A 242 3.58 -7.42 4.49
N ASP A 243 4.77 -6.91 4.20
CA ASP A 243 6.01 -7.11 4.97
C ASP A 243 6.54 -8.56 4.95
N ASP A 244 5.94 -9.46 4.17
CA ASP A 244 6.42 -10.83 3.99
C ASP A 244 7.52 -10.91 2.92
N ALA A 245 8.52 -11.78 3.13
CA ALA A 245 9.61 -11.99 2.19
C ALA A 245 9.10 -12.49 0.83
N CYS A 246 9.59 -11.91 -0.26
CA CYS A 246 9.34 -12.40 -1.60
C CYS A 246 9.95 -13.79 -1.79
N GLU A 247 9.17 -14.70 -2.40
CA GLU A 247 9.63 -16.02 -2.75
C GLU A 247 10.56 -16.01 -3.97
N TYR A 248 10.22 -15.19 -4.99
CA TYR A 248 10.95 -15.12 -6.26
C TYR A 248 11.60 -13.75 -6.54
N GLY A 249 11.57 -12.82 -5.64
CA GLY A 249 12.34 -11.58 -5.68
C GLY A 249 11.79 -10.46 -6.58
N TYR A 250 11.13 -10.74 -7.69
CA TYR A 250 10.47 -9.70 -8.48
C TYR A 250 8.96 -9.70 -8.20
N ASN A 251 8.53 -8.86 -7.27
CA ASN A 251 7.12 -8.60 -7.02
C ASN A 251 6.52 -7.82 -8.20
N VAL A 252 5.61 -8.44 -8.93
CA VAL A 252 5.07 -7.92 -10.20
C VAL A 252 4.21 -6.68 -9.98
N PRO A 253 3.20 -6.66 -9.06
CA PRO A 253 2.41 -5.46 -8.84
C PRO A 253 3.24 -4.29 -8.29
N GLY A 254 4.28 -4.55 -7.49
CA GLY A 254 5.24 -3.53 -7.05
C GLY A 254 6.02 -2.92 -8.22
N ASN A 255 6.44 -3.72 -9.20
CA ASN A 255 7.11 -3.25 -10.42
C ASN A 255 6.16 -2.46 -11.34
N MET A 256 4.89 -2.87 -11.43
CA MET A 256 3.87 -2.11 -12.16
C MET A 256 3.64 -0.74 -11.52
N PHE A 257 3.59 -0.69 -10.20
CA PHE A 257 3.48 0.57 -9.46
C PHE A 257 4.73 1.45 -9.66
N ALA A 258 5.94 0.87 -9.61
CA ALA A 258 7.17 1.60 -9.90
C ALA A 258 7.18 2.23 -11.31
N ALA A 259 6.67 1.51 -12.32
CA ALA A 259 6.55 2.05 -13.68
C ALA A 259 5.59 3.25 -13.76
N VAL A 260 4.46 3.21 -13.02
CA VAL A 260 3.53 4.33 -12.90
C VAL A 260 4.21 5.52 -12.21
N GLU A 261 4.89 5.29 -11.11
CA GLU A 261 5.54 6.38 -10.36
C GLU A 261 6.75 6.98 -11.11
N LEU A 262 7.43 6.21 -11.95
CA LEU A 262 8.45 6.75 -12.86
C LEU A 262 7.86 7.70 -13.89
N GLN A 263 6.62 7.47 -14.37
CA GLN A 263 5.92 8.44 -15.22
C GLN A 263 5.57 9.72 -14.43
N HIS A 264 5.19 9.59 -13.17
CA HIS A 264 4.92 10.75 -12.31
C HIS A 264 6.19 11.56 -12.05
N ILE A 265 7.35 10.89 -11.80
CA ILE A 265 8.65 11.57 -11.70
C ILE A 265 8.99 12.28 -13.02
N GLU A 266 8.79 11.65 -14.18
CA GLU A 266 9.02 12.26 -15.49
C GLU A 266 8.17 13.54 -15.67
N SER A 267 6.87 13.49 -15.34
CA SER A 267 5.96 14.63 -15.43
C SER A 267 6.39 15.78 -14.52
N ILE A 268 6.69 15.48 -13.26
CA ILE A 268 7.18 16.48 -12.28
C ILE A 268 8.53 17.08 -12.75
N ALA A 269 9.43 16.25 -13.27
CA ALA A 269 10.74 16.71 -13.74
C ALA A 269 10.61 17.70 -14.91
N ILE A 270 9.68 17.45 -15.84
CA ILE A 270 9.45 18.33 -17.00
C ILE A 270 8.71 19.60 -16.58
N GLU A 271 7.58 19.45 -15.90
CA GLU A 271 6.62 20.53 -15.71
C GLU A 271 6.94 21.43 -14.52
N VAL A 272 7.57 20.90 -13.47
CA VAL A 272 7.83 21.62 -12.22
C VAL A 272 9.31 21.91 -12.01
N LEU A 273 10.17 20.92 -12.17
CA LEU A 273 11.59 21.05 -11.87
C LEU A 273 12.41 21.56 -13.04
N HIS A 274 11.89 21.45 -14.28
CA HIS A 274 12.60 21.75 -15.52
C HIS A 274 13.94 21.02 -15.64
N ASP A 275 13.94 19.73 -15.30
CA ASP A 275 15.10 18.85 -15.18
C ASP A 275 15.01 17.71 -16.20
N GLU A 276 15.51 17.98 -17.42
CA GLU A 276 15.46 17.06 -18.55
C GLU A 276 16.26 15.76 -18.29
N ASP A 277 17.35 15.83 -17.51
CA ASP A 277 18.16 14.65 -17.19
C ASP A 277 17.42 13.69 -16.24
N LEU A 278 16.70 14.24 -15.26
CA LEU A 278 15.85 13.44 -14.37
C LEU A 278 14.70 12.81 -15.15
N ALA A 279 14.05 13.59 -16.03
CA ALA A 279 12.96 13.10 -16.87
C ALA A 279 13.41 11.95 -17.78
N ALA A 280 14.55 12.10 -18.44
CA ALA A 280 15.13 11.05 -19.30
C ALA A 280 15.46 9.79 -18.48
N SER A 281 16.07 9.96 -17.28
CA SER A 281 16.42 8.84 -16.41
C SER A 281 15.19 8.05 -15.94
N ALA A 282 14.10 8.73 -15.60
CA ALA A 282 12.84 8.09 -15.21
C ALA A 282 12.20 7.33 -16.39
N ARG A 283 12.16 7.96 -17.57
CA ARG A 283 11.62 7.35 -18.80
C ARG A 283 12.36 6.10 -19.20
N ASP A 284 13.70 6.13 -19.18
CA ASP A 284 14.53 4.99 -19.58
C ASP A 284 14.31 3.79 -18.65
N LEU A 285 14.31 4.01 -17.32
CA LEU A 285 14.06 2.94 -16.36
C LEU A 285 12.63 2.41 -16.48
N ARG A 286 11.64 3.28 -16.68
CA ARG A 286 10.25 2.85 -16.93
C ARG A 286 10.16 1.92 -18.11
N ALA A 287 10.79 2.28 -19.24
CA ALA A 287 10.78 1.45 -20.44
C ALA A 287 11.43 0.07 -20.21
N ASP A 288 12.48 -0.01 -19.39
CA ASP A 288 13.09 -1.29 -19.02
C ASP A 288 12.15 -2.16 -18.19
N ILE A 289 11.48 -1.58 -17.19
CA ILE A 289 10.52 -2.29 -16.32
C ILE A 289 9.30 -2.75 -17.13
N GLU A 290 8.71 -1.88 -17.95
CA GLU A 290 7.56 -2.21 -18.80
C GLU A 290 7.87 -3.37 -19.76
N ARG A 291 9.08 -3.37 -20.36
CA ARG A 291 9.55 -4.49 -21.19
C ARG A 291 9.68 -5.78 -20.37
N GLY A 292 10.29 -5.71 -19.19
CA GLY A 292 10.42 -6.85 -18.28
C GLY A 292 9.07 -7.43 -17.86
N ILE A 293 8.08 -6.58 -17.58
CA ILE A 293 6.71 -7.01 -17.31
C ILE A 293 6.13 -7.75 -18.51
N ALA A 294 6.25 -7.20 -19.71
CA ALA A 294 5.72 -7.80 -20.93
C ALA A 294 6.33 -9.18 -21.25
N GLU A 295 7.63 -9.33 -21.04
CA GLU A 295 8.38 -10.54 -21.43
C GLU A 295 8.33 -11.64 -20.37
N HIS A 296 8.17 -11.32 -19.08
CA HIS A 296 8.40 -12.29 -18.00
C HIS A 296 7.21 -12.53 -17.08
N THR A 297 6.15 -11.71 -17.11
CA THR A 297 5.11 -11.77 -16.06
C THR A 297 3.76 -12.31 -16.53
N VAL A 298 3.52 -12.39 -17.84
CA VAL A 298 2.28 -12.95 -18.40
C VAL A 298 2.43 -14.45 -18.56
N VAL A 299 1.54 -15.20 -17.91
CA VAL A 299 1.57 -16.66 -17.85
C VAL A 299 0.20 -17.24 -18.08
N THR A 300 0.14 -18.49 -18.57
CA THR A 300 -1.14 -19.19 -18.73
C THR A 300 -1.58 -19.80 -17.39
N SER A 301 -2.76 -19.43 -16.92
CA SER A 301 -3.37 -19.94 -15.69
C SER A 301 -3.79 -21.42 -15.82
N PRO A 302 -4.11 -22.09 -14.70
CA PRO A 302 -4.66 -23.45 -14.75
C PRO A 302 -5.97 -23.58 -15.53
N SER A 303 -6.74 -22.49 -15.70
CA SER A 303 -7.96 -22.46 -16.55
C SER A 303 -7.69 -22.27 -18.03
N GLY A 304 -6.46 -21.94 -18.41
CA GLY A 304 -6.04 -21.73 -19.80
C GLY A 304 -6.07 -20.25 -20.24
N ASP A 305 -6.46 -19.32 -19.36
CA ASP A 305 -6.41 -17.88 -19.64
C ASP A 305 -5.01 -17.32 -19.38
N ASP A 306 -4.58 -16.35 -20.15
CA ASP A 306 -3.37 -15.57 -19.82
C ASP A 306 -3.69 -14.61 -18.65
N ILE A 307 -2.81 -14.60 -17.63
CA ILE A 307 -2.91 -13.79 -16.41
C ILE A 307 -1.55 -13.22 -16.03
N TYR A 308 -1.52 -12.23 -15.16
CA TYR A 308 -0.27 -11.82 -14.54
C TYR A 308 0.14 -12.78 -13.41
N ALA A 309 1.43 -13.11 -13.33
CA ALA A 309 2.04 -13.71 -12.16
C ALA A 309 2.18 -12.67 -11.04
N TYR A 310 2.17 -13.12 -9.78
CA TYR A 310 2.40 -12.26 -8.61
C TYR A 310 3.88 -12.00 -8.36
N GLU A 311 4.70 -13.05 -8.50
CA GLU A 311 6.17 -12.96 -8.44
C GLU A 311 6.83 -13.78 -9.53
N VAL A 312 8.00 -13.34 -9.98
CA VAL A 312 8.89 -14.07 -10.89
C VAL A 312 10.34 -13.91 -10.46
N ASP A 313 11.26 -14.78 -10.95
CA ASP A 313 12.69 -14.73 -10.63
C ASP A 313 13.62 -14.55 -11.85
N GLY A 314 13.06 -14.53 -13.07
CA GLY A 314 13.84 -14.54 -14.32
C GLY A 314 14.53 -15.87 -14.63
N ARG A 315 14.31 -16.93 -13.83
CA ARG A 315 14.91 -18.27 -13.93
C ARG A 315 13.87 -19.35 -14.19
N GLY A 316 12.60 -18.96 -14.31
CA GLY A 316 11.46 -19.85 -14.53
C GLY A 316 10.61 -20.08 -13.26
N GLY A 317 10.98 -19.48 -12.12
CA GLY A 317 10.15 -19.43 -10.93
C GLY A 317 8.98 -18.47 -11.16
N ILE A 318 7.76 -18.92 -10.81
CA ILE A 318 6.50 -18.19 -11.00
C ILE A 318 5.61 -18.47 -9.80
N LEU A 319 5.12 -17.42 -9.17
CA LEU A 319 4.12 -17.51 -8.11
C LEU A 319 2.76 -17.04 -8.61
N LEU A 320 1.78 -17.93 -8.54
CA LEU A 320 0.37 -17.63 -8.82
C LEU A 320 -0.39 -17.44 -7.52
N LEU A 321 -0.52 -16.21 -7.13
CA LEU A 321 -1.17 -15.76 -5.90
C LEU A 321 -1.61 -14.30 -6.12
N ASP A 322 -2.42 -13.76 -5.26
CA ASP A 322 -2.51 -12.32 -4.99
C ASP A 322 -2.79 -12.10 -3.51
N ASP A 323 -2.28 -11.01 -2.98
CA ASP A 323 -2.35 -10.62 -1.58
C ASP A 323 -3.29 -9.41 -1.43
N ALA A 324 -3.93 -9.28 -0.27
CA ALA A 324 -4.86 -8.17 -0.02
C ALA A 324 -4.18 -6.79 0.11
N ASN A 325 -2.85 -6.74 0.31
CA ASN A 325 -2.11 -5.50 0.48
C ASN A 325 -1.82 -4.80 -0.85
N VAL A 326 -1.89 -3.48 -0.90
CA VAL A 326 -1.62 -2.68 -2.11
C VAL A 326 -0.14 -2.29 -2.16
N PRO A 327 0.54 -2.43 -3.32
CA PRO A 327 0.03 -2.90 -4.61
C PRO A 327 -0.19 -4.40 -4.66
N SER A 328 -1.32 -4.78 -5.26
CA SER A 328 -1.69 -6.16 -5.59
C SER A 328 -2.10 -6.24 -7.05
N LEU A 329 -2.21 -7.45 -7.61
CA LEU A 329 -2.72 -7.62 -8.96
C LEU A 329 -4.20 -7.18 -9.07
N LEU A 330 -4.97 -7.31 -7.99
CA LEU A 330 -6.34 -6.80 -7.92
C LEU A 330 -6.38 -5.27 -7.95
N SER A 331 -5.38 -4.59 -7.39
CA SER A 331 -5.32 -3.13 -7.27
C SER A 331 -4.79 -2.42 -8.53
N LEU A 332 -4.44 -3.11 -9.61
CA LEU A 332 -3.81 -2.53 -10.79
C LEU A 332 -4.55 -1.31 -11.38
N PRO A 333 -5.90 -1.29 -11.46
CA PRO A 333 -6.61 -0.08 -11.88
C PRO A 333 -6.51 1.07 -10.86
N LEU A 334 -6.45 0.75 -9.57
CA LEU A 334 -6.37 1.75 -8.50
C LEU A 334 -5.01 2.47 -8.49
N ILE A 335 -3.92 1.74 -8.73
CA ILE A 335 -2.58 2.32 -8.85
C ILE A 335 -2.31 2.98 -10.20
N GLY A 336 -3.25 2.93 -11.15
CA GLY A 336 -3.13 3.58 -12.46
C GLY A 336 -2.39 2.75 -13.53
N TRP A 337 -2.17 1.45 -13.29
CA TRP A 337 -1.50 0.58 -14.28
C TRP A 337 -2.37 0.27 -15.49
N CYS A 338 -3.65 -0.01 -15.32
CA CYS A 338 -4.60 -0.34 -16.40
C CYS A 338 -6.02 0.15 -16.10
N GLY A 339 -6.90 0.09 -17.08
CA GLY A 339 -8.34 0.30 -16.88
C GLY A 339 -9.01 -0.92 -16.26
N THR A 340 -10.20 -0.71 -15.68
CA THR A 340 -11.06 -1.78 -15.13
C THR A 340 -11.58 -2.73 -16.21
N ASP A 341 -11.51 -2.35 -17.48
CA ASP A 341 -11.95 -3.08 -18.67
C ASP A 341 -10.79 -3.79 -19.42
N ASP A 342 -9.55 -3.68 -18.95
CA ASP A 342 -8.39 -4.34 -19.57
C ASP A 342 -8.59 -5.87 -19.57
N PRO A 343 -8.52 -6.56 -20.74
CA PRO A 343 -8.82 -7.99 -20.83
C PRO A 343 -7.90 -8.88 -20.01
N LEU A 344 -6.59 -8.55 -19.93
CA LEU A 344 -5.61 -9.32 -19.16
C LEU A 344 -5.84 -9.11 -17.65
N TYR A 345 -6.15 -7.88 -17.24
CA TYR A 345 -6.57 -7.60 -15.88
C TYR A 345 -7.84 -8.36 -15.51
N LEU A 346 -8.87 -8.34 -16.36
CA LEU A 346 -10.12 -9.05 -16.09
C LEU A 346 -9.92 -10.57 -15.97
N ALA A 347 -9.02 -11.16 -16.76
CA ALA A 347 -8.64 -12.57 -16.63
C ALA A 347 -7.91 -12.81 -15.30
N THR A 348 -6.96 -11.95 -14.95
CA THR A 348 -6.23 -11.99 -13.68
C THR A 348 -7.19 -11.83 -12.47
N ARG A 349 -8.11 -10.85 -12.52
CA ARG A 349 -9.14 -10.64 -11.48
C ARG A 349 -10.01 -11.90 -11.26
N ARG A 350 -10.44 -12.58 -12.34
CA ARG A 350 -11.21 -13.84 -12.19
C ARG A 350 -10.43 -14.93 -11.48
N PHE A 351 -9.13 -15.05 -11.76
CA PHE A 351 -8.24 -15.98 -11.05
C PHE A 351 -8.12 -15.60 -9.57
N ILE A 352 -7.83 -14.35 -9.28
CA ILE A 352 -7.61 -13.83 -7.92
C ILE A 352 -8.84 -14.05 -7.03
N LEU A 353 -10.03 -13.73 -7.53
CA LEU A 353 -11.30 -13.81 -6.80
C LEU A 353 -11.93 -15.21 -6.93
N SER A 354 -11.08 -16.24 -6.90
CA SER A 354 -11.50 -17.64 -6.95
C SER A 354 -10.64 -18.50 -6.01
N THR A 355 -11.10 -19.72 -5.74
CA THR A 355 -10.36 -20.71 -4.93
C THR A 355 -9.07 -21.21 -5.59
N ALA A 356 -8.76 -20.79 -6.83
CA ALA A 356 -7.47 -21.02 -7.45
C ALA A 356 -6.37 -20.13 -6.85
N ASN A 357 -6.74 -18.98 -6.28
CA ASN A 357 -5.86 -18.20 -5.43
C ASN A 357 -5.87 -18.77 -4.00
N PRO A 358 -4.74 -19.22 -3.46
CA PRO A 358 -4.69 -19.93 -2.17
C PRO A 358 -5.07 -19.07 -0.96
N VAL A 359 -5.11 -17.76 -1.11
CA VAL A 359 -5.52 -16.80 -0.05
C VAL A 359 -6.86 -16.13 -0.32
N PHE A 360 -7.66 -16.66 -1.24
CA PHE A 360 -9.06 -16.26 -1.37
C PHE A 360 -9.93 -17.16 -0.52
N PHE A 361 -10.56 -16.60 0.49
CA PHE A 361 -11.37 -17.34 1.47
C PHE A 361 -12.86 -17.11 1.28
N THR A 362 -13.65 -18.13 1.59
CA THR A 362 -15.12 -18.08 1.50
C THR A 362 -15.76 -18.69 2.74
N GLY A 363 -16.85 -18.12 3.19
CA GLY A 363 -17.59 -18.58 4.35
C GLY A 363 -19.03 -18.03 4.37
N THR A 364 -19.73 -18.28 5.46
CA THR A 364 -21.06 -17.72 5.71
C THR A 364 -21.10 -17.24 7.16
N LEU A 365 -21.49 -15.98 7.36
CA LEU A 365 -21.65 -15.39 8.68
C LEU A 365 -22.84 -16.00 9.46
N ALA A 366 -22.89 -15.81 10.76
CA ALA A 366 -24.02 -16.26 11.59
C ALA A 366 -25.36 -15.64 11.19
N SER A 367 -25.37 -14.48 10.54
CA SER A 367 -26.55 -13.83 9.93
C SER A 367 -27.10 -14.57 8.71
N GLY A 368 -26.30 -15.48 8.10
CA GLY A 368 -26.58 -16.08 6.82
C GLY A 368 -26.02 -15.32 5.62
N THR A 369 -25.29 -14.23 5.83
CA THR A 369 -24.63 -13.47 4.78
C THR A 369 -23.42 -14.24 4.26
N ASP A 370 -23.30 -14.39 2.93
CA ASP A 370 -22.12 -14.94 2.30
C ASP A 370 -20.93 -13.97 2.47
N SER A 371 -19.82 -14.51 2.99
CA SER A 371 -18.58 -13.78 3.24
C SER A 371 -17.49 -14.37 2.38
N SER A 372 -16.80 -13.53 1.60
CA SER A 372 -15.66 -13.96 0.81
C SER A 372 -14.75 -12.76 0.50
N GLY A 373 -13.47 -13.01 0.35
CA GLY A 373 -12.50 -11.98 -0.01
C GLY A 373 -11.06 -12.46 0.05
N LEU A 374 -10.16 -11.56 -0.32
CA LEU A 374 -8.72 -11.80 -0.21
C LEU A 374 -8.28 -11.73 1.25
N GLY A 375 -7.43 -12.67 1.62
CA GLY A 375 -6.59 -12.61 2.80
C GLY A 375 -5.13 -12.35 2.42
N SER A 376 -4.23 -12.71 3.32
CA SER A 376 -2.79 -12.58 3.14
C SER A 376 -2.08 -13.76 3.83
N PRO A 377 -0.94 -14.24 3.32
CA PRO A 377 -0.09 -15.17 4.06
C PRO A 377 0.40 -14.60 5.40
N HIS A 378 0.39 -13.28 5.55
CA HIS A 378 0.79 -12.54 6.74
C HIS A 378 -0.13 -12.79 7.95
N THR A 379 -1.40 -13.08 7.72
CA THR A 379 -2.41 -13.32 8.78
C THR A 379 -2.88 -14.77 8.80
N PRO A 380 -3.58 -15.22 9.86
CA PRO A 380 -4.07 -16.59 9.92
C PRO A 380 -4.92 -17.00 8.72
N VAL A 381 -4.89 -18.29 8.39
CA VAL A 381 -5.73 -18.87 7.34
C VAL A 381 -7.22 -18.57 7.59
N ASP A 382 -8.00 -18.46 6.54
CA ASP A 382 -9.43 -18.11 6.56
C ASP A 382 -9.75 -16.67 7.07
N HIS A 383 -8.72 -15.81 7.16
CA HIS A 383 -8.92 -14.39 7.47
C HIS A 383 -8.98 -13.54 6.21
N VAL A 384 -10.05 -12.77 6.09
CA VAL A 384 -10.27 -11.79 4.99
C VAL A 384 -9.84 -10.41 5.46
N TRP A 385 -9.23 -9.65 4.56
CA TRP A 385 -8.79 -8.29 4.83
C TRP A 385 -9.81 -7.25 4.31
N PRO A 386 -10.26 -6.31 5.14
CA PRO A 386 -11.10 -5.18 4.71
C PRO A 386 -10.48 -4.37 3.57
N ILE A 387 -9.14 -4.22 3.53
CA ILE A 387 -8.44 -3.56 2.41
C ILE A 387 -8.71 -4.31 1.10
N GLY A 388 -8.58 -5.64 1.08
CA GLY A 388 -8.85 -6.46 -0.10
C GLY A 388 -10.30 -6.31 -0.60
N LEU A 389 -11.28 -6.27 0.31
CA LEU A 389 -12.68 -6.01 0.00
C LEU A 389 -12.89 -4.61 -0.60
N CYS A 390 -12.26 -3.58 -0.03
CA CYS A 390 -12.33 -2.23 -0.57
C CYS A 390 -11.72 -2.15 -1.97
N ILE A 391 -10.59 -2.82 -2.23
CA ILE A 391 -9.97 -2.87 -3.56
C ILE A 391 -10.89 -3.58 -4.56
N GLU A 392 -11.48 -4.74 -4.18
CA GLU A 392 -12.45 -5.45 -5.00
C GLU A 392 -13.57 -4.54 -5.47
N ALA A 393 -14.14 -3.73 -4.55
CA ALA A 393 -15.19 -2.77 -4.87
C ALA A 393 -14.69 -1.56 -5.67
N LEU A 394 -13.52 -1.01 -5.34
CA LEU A 394 -12.96 0.17 -6.01
C LEU A 394 -12.48 -0.13 -7.44
N THR A 395 -12.26 -1.37 -7.81
CA THR A 395 -11.75 -1.80 -9.12
C THR A 395 -12.81 -2.46 -10.01
N THR A 396 -14.07 -2.24 -9.73
CA THR A 396 -15.21 -2.65 -10.55
C THR A 396 -16.15 -1.47 -10.81
N ASP A 397 -16.86 -1.51 -11.93
CA ASP A 397 -17.96 -0.58 -12.23
C ASP A 397 -19.34 -1.17 -11.88
N ASP A 398 -19.38 -2.44 -11.43
CA ASP A 398 -20.62 -3.08 -11.01
C ASP A 398 -21.09 -2.56 -9.65
N ARG A 399 -22.14 -1.73 -9.71
CA ARG A 399 -22.74 -1.14 -8.51
C ARG A 399 -23.30 -2.19 -7.53
N ALA A 400 -23.81 -3.30 -8.03
CA ALA A 400 -24.36 -4.35 -7.16
C ALA A 400 -23.24 -5.05 -6.37
N GLU A 401 -22.07 -5.26 -7.01
CA GLU A 401 -20.87 -5.76 -6.35
C GLU A 401 -20.39 -4.79 -5.26
N LYS A 402 -20.27 -3.49 -5.56
CA LYS A 402 -19.91 -2.46 -4.57
C LYS A 402 -20.84 -2.45 -3.37
N GLU A 403 -22.17 -2.49 -3.60
CA GLU A 403 -23.17 -2.51 -2.53
C GLU A 403 -23.14 -3.79 -1.69
N ARG A 404 -22.83 -4.94 -2.30
CA ARG A 404 -22.62 -6.21 -1.58
C ARG A 404 -21.43 -6.10 -0.63
N ILE A 405 -20.32 -5.59 -1.13
CA ILE A 405 -19.07 -5.45 -0.36
C ILE A 405 -19.26 -4.43 0.76
N LEU A 406 -19.87 -3.29 0.48
CA LEU A 406 -20.15 -2.29 1.52
C LEU A 406 -20.97 -2.88 2.67
N ARG A 407 -22.02 -3.66 2.37
CA ARG A 407 -22.82 -4.35 3.40
C ARG A 407 -21.97 -5.33 4.21
N LEU A 408 -21.09 -6.09 3.55
CA LEU A 408 -20.18 -7.02 4.24
C LEU A 408 -19.24 -6.27 5.19
N LEU A 409 -18.63 -5.17 4.76
CA LEU A 409 -17.77 -4.34 5.61
C LEU A 409 -18.51 -3.77 6.83
N LEU A 410 -19.76 -3.33 6.66
CA LEU A 410 -20.60 -2.85 7.76
C LEU A 410 -20.99 -3.96 8.76
N GLU A 411 -21.07 -5.20 8.31
CA GLU A 411 -21.45 -6.35 9.15
C GLU A 411 -20.24 -6.98 9.87
N THR A 412 -19.01 -6.67 9.41
CA THR A 412 -17.78 -7.32 9.90
C THR A 412 -16.89 -6.43 10.75
N ASP A 413 -17.40 -5.30 11.24
CA ASP A 413 -16.71 -4.37 12.15
C ASP A 413 -16.65 -4.84 13.62
N ALA A 414 -17.20 -6.00 13.93
CA ALA A 414 -17.29 -6.56 15.29
C ALA A 414 -17.90 -5.58 16.33
N GLY A 415 -18.69 -4.60 15.89
CA GLY A 415 -19.27 -3.56 16.75
C GLY A 415 -18.30 -2.46 17.20
N THR A 416 -17.10 -2.42 16.64
CA THR A 416 -16.09 -1.38 16.96
C THR A 416 -16.35 -0.07 16.22
N GLY A 417 -17.02 -0.14 15.06
CA GLY A 417 -17.22 0.97 14.14
C GLY A 417 -15.93 1.36 13.41
N LEU A 418 -14.91 0.49 13.37
CA LEU A 418 -13.64 0.67 12.71
C LEU A 418 -13.29 -0.58 11.88
N MET A 419 -12.42 -0.42 10.91
CA MET A 419 -11.89 -1.53 10.11
C MET A 419 -10.71 -2.18 10.81
N HIS A 420 -10.73 -3.52 10.84
CA HIS A 420 -9.64 -4.36 11.31
C HIS A 420 -8.57 -4.57 10.23
N GLU A 421 -7.44 -5.14 10.58
CA GLU A 421 -6.48 -5.65 9.60
C GLU A 421 -7.05 -6.85 8.85
N SER A 422 -7.51 -7.88 9.59
CA SER A 422 -8.21 -9.03 9.02
C SER A 422 -9.25 -9.58 10.01
N PHE A 423 -10.22 -10.34 9.50
CA PHE A 423 -11.23 -11.03 10.29
C PHE A 423 -11.49 -12.45 9.77
N LEU A 424 -11.85 -13.38 10.65
CA LEU A 424 -12.20 -14.75 10.28
C LEU A 424 -13.46 -14.75 9.42
N VAL A 425 -13.39 -15.32 8.23
CA VAL A 425 -14.43 -15.27 7.19
C VAL A 425 -15.81 -15.76 7.63
N THR A 426 -15.89 -16.56 8.70
CA THR A 426 -17.15 -17.09 9.28
C THR A 426 -17.58 -16.41 10.58
N ASP A 427 -16.66 -15.69 11.26
CA ASP A 427 -16.91 -15.06 12.56
C ASP A 427 -16.10 -13.75 12.70
N PRO A 428 -16.67 -12.58 12.40
CA PRO A 428 -15.97 -11.32 12.46
C PRO A 428 -15.58 -10.87 13.87
N SER A 429 -16.05 -11.55 14.92
CA SER A 429 -15.57 -11.28 16.28
C SER A 429 -14.14 -11.79 16.53
N VAL A 430 -13.62 -12.61 15.62
CA VAL A 430 -12.24 -13.10 15.60
C VAL A 430 -11.46 -12.31 14.57
N PHE A 431 -10.68 -11.35 15.01
CA PHE A 431 -9.95 -10.43 14.13
C PHE A 431 -8.51 -10.20 14.63
N THR A 432 -7.65 -9.76 13.71
CA THR A 432 -6.32 -9.22 14.00
C THR A 432 -6.41 -7.69 14.07
N ARG A 433 -5.68 -7.08 14.99
CA ARG A 433 -5.65 -5.63 15.28
C ARG A 433 -7.06 -5.01 15.43
N GLU A 434 -7.34 -4.39 16.56
CA GLU A 434 -8.64 -3.80 16.87
C GLU A 434 -9.07 -2.74 15.86
N TRP A 435 -8.10 -1.98 15.36
CA TRP A 435 -8.28 -1.03 14.26
C TRP A 435 -7.00 -0.87 13.45
N PHE A 436 -7.17 -0.61 12.16
CA PHE A 436 -6.07 -0.42 11.22
C PHE A 436 -6.34 0.82 10.37
N SER A 437 -5.51 1.85 10.51
CA SER A 437 -5.78 3.16 9.91
C SER A 437 -5.83 3.14 8.39
N TRP A 438 -4.99 2.32 7.75
CA TRP A 438 -5.05 2.11 6.30
C TRP A 438 -6.38 1.50 5.87
N ALA A 439 -6.88 0.47 6.58
CA ALA A 439 -8.18 -0.13 6.29
C ALA A 439 -9.34 0.87 6.49
N ASN A 440 -9.28 1.70 7.55
CA ASN A 440 -10.22 2.79 7.75
C ASN A 440 -10.23 3.78 6.57
N ALA A 441 -9.05 4.15 6.07
CA ALA A 441 -8.93 5.04 4.92
C ALA A 441 -9.50 4.41 3.64
N MET A 442 -9.21 3.13 3.37
CA MET A 442 -9.76 2.42 2.20
C MET A 442 -11.28 2.29 2.24
N PHE A 443 -11.86 2.09 3.44
CA PHE A 443 -13.31 2.13 3.61
C PHE A 443 -13.87 3.52 3.29
N CYS A 444 -13.20 4.58 3.74
CA CYS A 444 -13.60 5.95 3.41
C CYS A 444 -13.51 6.23 1.90
N GLU A 445 -12.46 5.76 1.22
CA GLU A 445 -12.32 5.83 -0.24
C GLU A 445 -13.53 5.19 -0.96
N LEU A 446 -13.91 3.98 -0.53
CA LEU A 446 -15.06 3.29 -1.10
C LEU A 446 -16.35 4.09 -0.91
N VAL A 447 -16.59 4.63 0.28
CA VAL A 447 -17.81 5.43 0.55
C VAL A 447 -17.80 6.73 -0.26
N LEU A 448 -16.66 7.40 -0.40
CA LEU A 448 -16.54 8.61 -1.23
C LEU A 448 -16.79 8.31 -2.71
N ASP A 449 -16.26 7.20 -3.23
CA ASP A 449 -16.51 6.74 -4.60
C ASP A 449 -18.02 6.48 -4.81
N MET A 450 -18.66 5.70 -3.94
CA MET A 450 -20.06 5.32 -4.06
C MET A 450 -21.04 6.51 -3.90
N THR A 451 -20.63 7.54 -3.17
CA THR A 451 -21.41 8.77 -2.95
C THR A 451 -21.13 9.86 -3.98
N GLY A 452 -20.17 9.65 -4.90
CA GLY A 452 -19.76 10.62 -5.91
C GLY A 452 -19.07 11.85 -5.33
N LEU A 453 -18.41 11.69 -4.19
CA LEU A 453 -17.58 12.72 -3.54
C LEU A 453 -16.08 12.55 -3.82
N ALA A 454 -15.67 11.37 -4.30
CA ALA A 454 -14.31 11.15 -4.77
C ALA A 454 -14.03 11.98 -6.03
N THR A 455 -12.82 12.50 -6.17
CA THR A 455 -12.33 13.06 -7.43
C THR A 455 -12.23 11.95 -8.49
N PRO A 456 -12.34 12.27 -9.79
CA PRO A 456 -12.17 11.28 -10.84
C PRO A 456 -10.84 10.53 -10.67
N ARG A 457 -10.89 9.21 -10.90
CA ARG A 457 -9.68 8.38 -10.87
C ARG A 457 -8.70 8.85 -11.94
N ARG A 458 -7.43 8.55 -11.70
CA ARG A 458 -6.35 8.81 -12.66
C ARG A 458 -6.65 8.08 -13.96
N GLU A 459 -6.33 8.72 -15.09
CA GLU A 459 -6.27 7.99 -16.34
C GLU A 459 -5.12 6.97 -16.27
N PRO A 460 -5.34 5.73 -16.72
CA PRO A 460 -4.27 4.75 -16.79
C PRO A 460 -3.08 5.28 -17.58
N VAL A 461 -1.89 4.86 -17.19
CA VAL A 461 -0.65 5.14 -17.91
C VAL A 461 -0.82 4.77 -19.38
N ARG A 462 -0.58 5.71 -20.30
CA ARG A 462 -0.58 5.42 -21.74
C ARG A 462 0.60 4.52 -22.05
N ARG A 463 0.29 3.24 -22.31
CA ARG A 463 1.26 2.26 -22.78
C ARG A 463 1.14 2.11 -24.29
N GLU A 464 2.28 1.94 -24.96
CA GLU A 464 2.23 1.44 -26.33
C GLU A 464 1.65 0.02 -26.30
N PRO A 465 0.76 -0.36 -27.25
CA PRO A 465 0.26 -1.72 -27.32
C PRO A 465 1.45 -2.68 -27.35
N LEU A 466 1.44 -3.69 -26.47
CA LEU A 466 2.39 -4.78 -26.51
C LEU A 466 2.22 -5.45 -27.89
N THR A 467 2.99 -5.01 -28.88
CA THR A 467 2.94 -5.56 -30.23
C THR A 467 3.38 -7.00 -30.16
N GLU A 468 2.51 -7.87 -30.67
CA GLU A 468 2.70 -9.31 -30.82
C GLU A 468 4.13 -9.65 -31.27
N ALA A 469 4.95 -10.14 -30.36
CA ALA A 469 6.20 -10.81 -30.64
C ALA A 469 6.34 -12.00 -29.73
N ARG A 470 5.49 -13.01 -29.95
CA ARG A 470 5.87 -14.38 -29.59
C ARG A 470 6.67 -14.94 -30.76
N PRO A 471 7.99 -15.19 -30.65
CA PRO A 471 8.64 -16.11 -31.57
C PRO A 471 8.10 -17.51 -31.30
N ALA A 472 7.79 -18.21 -32.40
CA ALA A 472 7.31 -19.58 -32.44
C ALA A 472 8.30 -20.60 -31.84
#